data_021917e70e638c282a0696868e088306
#
_entry.id   021917e70e638c282a0696868e088306
#
_cell.length_a   1.000
_cell.length_b   1.000
_cell.length_c   1.000
_cell.angle_alpha   90.00
_cell.angle_beta   90.00
_cell.angle_gamma   90.00
#
_symmetry.space_group_name_H-M   'P 1'
#
loop_
_entity.id
_entity.type
_entity.pdbx_description
1 polymer ?
#
loop_
_entity_poly.entity_id
_entity_poly.type
_entity_poly.pdbx_seq_one_letter_code
_entity_poly.pdbx_strand_id
1 'polypeptide(L)'
;MIDIHSHIVFDVDDGSKTLEQSIKYLKEAKKVGVNKVVCTPHMSRDNKEKALKIVKNFKELKKEADKIGVELYVGTEIMYKENTLKLLKGRKITTLNNSKYLLVEFKRGENRNFENIINALNDFLDNGYIPILAHPEFYINYRNIDNYRKLKENGVLLQIDGTSLINKSSFKTRRFAKKLIKERLVDFVASDTHCTKKRDYKSLKKAYDKVKKIDKNYANIIFCENQLEIVGEIWKDQL
;
A
#
# COMPACT_ATOMS: atom_id res chain seq x y z
N MET A 1 -12.82 8.11 0.89
CA MET A 1 -11.87 6.96 0.90
C MET A 1 -10.48 7.47 1.23
N ILE A 2 -9.64 6.60 1.79
CA ILE A 2 -8.23 6.85 2.08
C ILE A 2 -7.40 5.83 1.30
N ASP A 3 -6.38 6.28 0.60
CA ASP A 3 -5.48 5.40 -0.16
C ASP A 3 -4.13 5.30 0.57
N ILE A 4 -3.72 4.09 0.92
CA ILE A 4 -2.48 3.85 1.67
C ILE A 4 -1.32 3.31 0.82
N HIS A 5 -1.52 3.19 -0.49
CA HIS A 5 -0.51 2.67 -1.41
C HIS A 5 -0.58 3.40 -2.75
N SER A 6 0.38 4.28 -3.00
CA SER A 6 0.42 5.08 -4.22
C SER A 6 1.83 5.54 -4.60
N HIS A 7 2.15 5.53 -5.90
CA HIS A 7 3.41 5.98 -6.47
C HIS A 7 3.26 7.34 -7.18
N ILE A 8 2.64 8.30 -6.47
CA ILE A 8 2.36 9.63 -7.04
C ILE A 8 3.44 10.66 -6.76
N VAL A 9 4.47 10.36 -5.94
CA VAL A 9 5.64 11.24 -5.85
C VAL A 9 6.41 11.12 -7.17
N PHE A 10 6.54 12.24 -7.87
CA PHE A 10 7.11 12.23 -9.21
C PHE A 10 8.62 12.00 -9.21
N ASP A 11 9.11 11.34 -10.27
CA ASP A 11 10.54 11.17 -10.60
C ASP A 11 11.38 10.49 -9.51
N VAL A 12 10.79 9.53 -8.75
CA VAL A 12 11.50 8.80 -7.68
C VAL A 12 11.51 7.28 -7.88
N ASP A 13 10.54 6.75 -8.64
CA ASP A 13 10.41 5.32 -8.94
C ASP A 13 9.70 5.10 -10.29
N ASP A 14 9.04 3.96 -10.48
CA ASP A 14 8.28 3.63 -11.68
C ASP A 14 6.87 4.24 -11.74
N GLY A 15 6.48 5.00 -10.71
CA GLY A 15 5.23 5.75 -10.66
C GLY A 15 5.21 7.01 -11.52
N SER A 16 4.74 8.12 -10.97
CA SER A 16 4.64 9.41 -11.66
C SER A 16 6.00 9.91 -12.16
N LYS A 17 6.04 10.44 -13.37
CA LYS A 17 7.28 10.95 -13.99
C LYS A 17 7.45 12.45 -13.84
N THR A 18 6.36 13.21 -13.74
CA THR A 18 6.40 14.67 -13.62
C THR A 18 5.39 15.16 -12.58
N LEU A 19 5.62 16.37 -12.07
CA LEU A 19 4.71 17.04 -11.14
C LEU A 19 3.30 17.19 -11.74
N GLU A 20 3.20 17.55 -13.01
CA GLU A 20 1.92 17.73 -13.72
C GLU A 20 1.15 16.42 -13.78
N GLN A 21 1.86 15.31 -13.99
CA GLN A 21 1.25 13.98 -13.96
C GLN A 21 0.68 13.68 -12.56
N SER A 22 1.45 13.93 -11.51
CA SER A 22 1.01 13.76 -10.12
C SER A 22 -0.22 14.61 -9.80
N ILE A 23 -0.21 15.90 -10.18
CA ILE A 23 -1.33 16.83 -10.01
C ILE A 23 -2.60 16.30 -10.70
N LYS A 24 -2.46 15.79 -11.93
CA LYS A 24 -3.58 15.18 -12.67
C LYS A 24 -4.22 14.05 -11.87
N TYR A 25 -3.42 13.15 -11.29
CA TYR A 25 -3.92 12.01 -10.51
C TYR A 25 -4.50 12.46 -9.15
N LEU A 26 -3.94 13.49 -8.50
CA LEU A 26 -4.54 14.08 -7.30
C LEU A 26 -5.93 14.67 -7.58
N LYS A 27 -6.10 15.38 -8.71
CA LYS A 27 -7.42 15.86 -9.14
C LYS A 27 -8.39 14.70 -9.41
N GLU A 28 -7.90 13.59 -9.96
CA GLU A 28 -8.71 12.39 -10.13
C GLU A 28 -9.09 11.76 -8.79
N ALA A 29 -8.16 11.66 -7.83
CA ALA A 29 -8.40 11.18 -6.48
C ALA A 29 -9.52 11.97 -5.81
N LYS A 30 -9.40 13.31 -5.79
CA LYS A 30 -10.42 14.21 -5.23
C LYS A 30 -11.79 14.00 -5.88
N LYS A 31 -11.82 13.93 -7.21
CA LYS A 31 -13.08 13.74 -7.97
C LYS A 31 -13.82 12.46 -7.61
N VAL A 32 -13.11 11.39 -7.24
CA VAL A 32 -13.73 10.11 -6.89
C VAL A 32 -13.89 9.91 -5.37
N GLY A 33 -13.60 10.94 -4.57
CA GLY A 33 -13.79 10.94 -3.11
C GLY A 33 -12.65 10.32 -2.33
N VAL A 34 -11.43 10.26 -2.90
CA VAL A 34 -10.18 9.97 -2.17
C VAL A 34 -9.61 11.30 -1.67
N ASN A 35 -9.66 11.52 -0.36
CA ASN A 35 -9.28 12.80 0.26
C ASN A 35 -7.94 12.73 1.01
N LYS A 36 -7.46 11.53 1.30
CA LYS A 36 -6.18 11.28 1.98
C LYS A 36 -5.41 10.22 1.21
N VAL A 37 -4.12 10.45 1.00
CA VAL A 37 -3.24 9.56 0.23
C VAL A 37 -1.91 9.43 0.94
N VAL A 38 -1.50 8.19 1.22
CA VAL A 38 -0.14 7.87 1.65
C VAL A 38 0.68 7.58 0.40
N CYS A 39 1.66 8.41 0.14
CA CYS A 39 2.64 8.21 -0.93
C CYS A 39 3.66 7.18 -0.48
N THR A 40 3.81 6.09 -1.22
CA THR A 40 4.63 4.94 -0.85
C THR A 40 5.65 4.59 -1.93
N PRO A 41 6.59 5.50 -2.27
CA PRO A 41 7.61 5.18 -3.26
C PRO A 41 8.42 3.97 -2.81
N HIS A 42 8.87 3.15 -3.77
CA HIS A 42 9.69 1.99 -3.50
C HIS A 42 11.02 2.32 -2.83
N MET A 43 11.34 1.60 -1.75
CA MET A 43 12.67 1.60 -1.12
C MET A 43 13.04 0.17 -0.70
N SER A 44 14.30 -0.22 -0.92
CA SER A 44 14.77 -1.57 -0.57
C SER A 44 16.20 -1.59 -0.04
N ARG A 45 16.83 -0.42 0.08
CA ARG A 45 18.24 -0.28 0.50
C ARG A 45 18.49 1.12 1.02
N ASP A 46 19.60 1.28 1.75
CA ASP A 46 20.14 2.60 2.07
C ASP A 46 20.51 3.33 0.77
N ASN A 47 19.73 4.32 0.41
CA ASN A 47 19.98 5.18 -0.73
C ASN A 47 19.63 6.62 -0.34
N LYS A 48 20.63 7.31 0.21
CA LYS A 48 20.48 8.67 0.72
C LYS A 48 20.04 9.67 -0.36
N GLU A 49 20.57 9.54 -1.58
CA GLU A 49 20.20 10.39 -2.70
C GLU A 49 18.71 10.25 -3.06
N LYS A 50 18.25 8.98 -3.21
CA LYS A 50 16.83 8.71 -3.47
C LYS A 50 15.95 9.21 -2.33
N ALA A 51 16.33 9.00 -1.07
CA ALA A 51 15.58 9.48 0.09
C ALA A 51 15.45 11.01 0.10
N LEU A 52 16.52 11.74 -0.18
CA LEU A 52 16.49 13.19 -0.29
C LEU A 52 15.59 13.66 -1.45
N LYS A 53 15.66 12.97 -2.59
CA LYS A 53 14.79 13.25 -3.75
C LYS A 53 13.32 13.04 -3.43
N ILE A 54 12.99 11.94 -2.74
CA ILE A 54 11.61 11.66 -2.27
C ILE A 54 11.12 12.81 -1.38
N VAL A 55 11.89 13.21 -0.38
CA VAL A 55 11.51 14.31 0.53
C VAL A 55 11.32 15.63 -0.22
N LYS A 56 12.22 15.97 -1.13
CA LYS A 56 12.11 17.19 -1.94
C LYS A 56 10.83 17.18 -2.78
N ASN A 57 10.63 16.14 -3.57
CA ASN A 57 9.51 16.05 -4.51
C ASN A 57 8.17 15.88 -3.80
N PHE A 58 8.15 15.18 -2.65
CA PHE A 58 6.97 15.09 -1.80
C PHE A 58 6.54 16.47 -1.26
N LYS A 59 7.49 17.28 -0.76
CA LYS A 59 7.21 18.64 -0.26
C LYS A 59 6.62 19.55 -1.36
N GLU A 60 7.12 19.42 -2.58
CA GLU A 60 6.61 20.16 -3.73
C GLU A 60 5.18 19.69 -4.10
N LEU A 61 4.98 18.37 -4.22
CA LEU A 61 3.68 17.78 -4.51
C LEU A 61 2.65 18.11 -3.43
N LYS A 62 3.04 18.14 -2.15
CA LYS A 62 2.15 18.44 -1.03
C LYS A 62 1.56 19.85 -1.17
N LYS A 63 2.32 20.85 -1.60
CA LYS A 63 1.80 22.21 -1.83
C LYS A 63 0.67 22.22 -2.86
N GLU A 64 0.80 21.42 -3.92
CA GLU A 64 -0.24 21.30 -4.94
C GLU A 64 -1.44 20.49 -4.45
N ALA A 65 -1.19 19.45 -3.66
CA ALA A 65 -2.25 18.65 -3.05
C ALA A 65 -3.12 19.47 -2.09
N ASP A 66 -2.51 20.35 -1.29
CA ASP A 66 -3.21 21.24 -0.35
C ASP A 66 -4.16 22.19 -1.13
N LYS A 67 -3.75 22.71 -2.29
CA LYS A 67 -4.60 23.55 -3.17
C LYS A 67 -5.79 22.76 -3.75
N ILE A 68 -5.60 21.45 -3.99
CA ILE A 68 -6.64 20.55 -4.52
C ILE A 68 -7.58 20.08 -3.40
N GLY A 69 -7.14 20.17 -2.14
CA GLY A 69 -7.85 19.69 -0.97
C GLY A 69 -7.73 18.16 -0.80
N VAL A 70 -6.54 17.60 -1.06
CA VAL A 70 -6.16 16.22 -0.78
C VAL A 70 -5.00 16.23 0.22
N GLU A 71 -5.18 15.58 1.36
CA GLU A 71 -4.14 15.46 2.36
C GLU A 71 -3.12 14.38 1.92
N LEU A 72 -1.82 14.73 1.93
CA LEU A 72 -0.76 13.79 1.64
C LEU A 72 0.04 13.42 2.88
N TYR A 73 0.33 12.14 2.95
CA TYR A 73 1.22 11.51 3.92
C TYR A 73 2.33 10.79 3.17
N VAL A 74 3.45 10.53 3.83
CA VAL A 74 4.58 9.82 3.23
C VAL A 74 4.83 8.51 3.97
N GLY A 75 5.23 7.51 3.24
CA GLY A 75 5.68 6.21 3.71
C GLY A 75 6.58 5.57 2.67
N THR A 76 6.72 4.27 2.74
CA THR A 76 7.53 3.48 1.80
C THR A 76 6.85 2.16 1.50
N GLU A 77 6.76 1.78 0.24
CA GLU A 77 6.59 0.37 -0.11
C GLU A 77 7.96 -0.30 -0.06
N ILE A 78 8.10 -1.24 0.85
CA ILE A 78 9.37 -1.88 1.18
C ILE A 78 9.48 -3.19 0.41
N MET A 79 10.35 -3.24 -0.61
CA MET A 79 10.77 -4.51 -1.19
C MET A 79 11.62 -5.26 -0.17
N TYR A 80 11.09 -6.33 0.41
CA TYR A 80 11.74 -7.08 1.48
C TYR A 80 13.12 -7.60 1.10
N LYS A 81 14.06 -7.41 2.01
CA LYS A 81 15.40 -8.01 2.02
C LYS A 81 15.77 -8.39 3.46
N GLU A 82 16.71 -9.31 3.62
CA GLU A 82 17.15 -9.77 4.95
C GLU A 82 17.62 -8.65 5.87
N ASN A 83 18.18 -7.56 5.31
CA ASN A 83 18.61 -6.41 6.08
C ASN A 83 17.54 -5.33 6.30
N THR A 84 16.29 -5.56 5.88
CA THR A 84 15.19 -4.56 5.95
C THR A 84 14.98 -4.05 7.38
N LEU A 85 14.96 -4.95 8.37
CA LEU A 85 14.78 -4.55 9.77
C LEU A 85 15.93 -3.66 10.27
N LYS A 86 17.17 -3.93 9.85
CA LYS A 86 18.33 -3.06 10.15
C LYS A 86 18.18 -1.67 9.54
N LEU A 87 17.64 -1.59 8.32
CA LEU A 87 17.38 -0.30 7.65
C LEU A 87 16.28 0.50 8.34
N LEU A 88 15.22 -0.14 8.83
CA LEU A 88 14.17 0.48 9.62
C LEU A 88 14.71 1.04 10.94
N LYS A 89 15.40 0.22 11.73
CA LYS A 89 16.04 0.63 12.98
C LYS A 89 17.04 1.77 12.78
N GLY A 90 17.76 1.75 11.65
CA GLY A 90 18.69 2.81 11.26
C GLY A 90 18.02 4.04 10.63
N ARG A 91 16.68 4.11 10.57
CA ARG A 91 15.89 5.19 9.94
C ARG A 91 16.32 5.48 8.47
N LYS A 92 16.72 4.44 7.73
CA LYS A 92 17.11 4.51 6.32
C LYS A 92 15.95 4.32 5.37
N ILE A 93 14.88 3.69 5.85
CA ILE A 93 13.58 3.55 5.21
C ILE A 93 12.50 3.89 6.25
N THR A 94 11.32 4.29 5.79
CA THR A 94 10.26 4.80 6.66
C THR A 94 9.05 3.88 6.68
N THR A 95 8.33 3.92 7.79
CA THR A 95 7.01 3.32 7.94
C THR A 95 5.94 4.17 7.25
N LEU A 96 4.71 3.71 7.18
CA LEU A 96 3.59 4.53 6.69
C LEU A 96 3.30 5.66 7.68
N ASN A 97 3.44 6.91 7.23
CA ASN A 97 3.18 8.13 8.05
C ASN A 97 3.90 8.14 9.41
N ASN A 98 5.12 7.60 9.49
CA ASN A 98 5.85 7.44 10.76
C ASN A 98 5.05 6.69 11.85
N SER A 99 4.10 5.85 11.47
CA SER A 99 3.35 4.96 12.36
C SER A 99 4.10 3.64 12.57
N LYS A 100 3.49 2.68 13.27
CA LYS A 100 4.03 1.31 13.40
C LYS A 100 3.78 0.43 12.16
N TYR A 101 3.02 0.89 11.19
CA TYR A 101 2.61 0.12 10.02
C TYR A 101 3.69 0.12 8.92
N LEU A 102 4.00 -1.07 8.39
CA LEU A 102 4.93 -1.28 7.29
C LEU A 102 4.18 -1.83 6.08
N LEU A 103 4.31 -1.20 4.91
CA LEU A 103 3.85 -1.78 3.67
C LEU A 103 5.00 -2.58 3.05
N VAL A 104 4.86 -3.90 2.98
CA VAL A 104 5.93 -4.82 2.60
C VAL A 104 5.52 -5.64 1.39
N GLU A 105 6.36 -5.63 0.35
CA GLU A 105 6.25 -6.52 -0.79
C GLU A 105 7.43 -7.48 -0.88
N PHE A 106 7.19 -8.65 -1.46
CA PHE A 106 8.23 -9.64 -1.79
C PHE A 106 8.39 -9.74 -3.29
N LYS A 107 9.62 -9.98 -3.74
CA LYS A 107 9.91 -10.10 -5.17
C LYS A 107 9.08 -11.21 -5.82
N ARG A 108 8.33 -10.85 -6.84
CA ARG A 108 7.49 -11.78 -7.59
C ARG A 108 8.36 -12.76 -8.38
N GLY A 109 7.92 -14.02 -8.47
CA GLY A 109 8.63 -15.05 -9.23
C GLY A 109 9.83 -15.68 -8.52
N GLU A 110 10.22 -15.23 -7.37
CA GLU A 110 11.16 -15.98 -6.53
C GLU A 110 10.47 -17.24 -5.99
N ASN A 111 11.18 -18.37 -6.08
CA ASN A 111 10.70 -19.65 -5.56
C ASN A 111 11.00 -19.73 -4.06
N ARG A 112 10.46 -18.80 -3.28
CA ARG A 112 10.57 -18.79 -1.81
C ARG A 112 9.60 -19.81 -1.23
N ASN A 113 9.98 -20.49 -0.18
CA ASN A 113 9.01 -21.19 0.66
C ASN A 113 8.12 -20.11 1.32
N PHE A 114 6.79 -20.32 1.34
CA PHE A 114 5.87 -19.40 2.00
C PHE A 114 6.17 -19.21 3.49
N GLU A 115 6.71 -20.22 4.14
CA GLU A 115 7.18 -20.15 5.53
C GLU A 115 8.25 -19.07 5.73
N ASN A 116 9.13 -18.85 4.75
CA ASN A 116 10.12 -17.77 4.81
C ASN A 116 9.46 -16.38 4.77
N ILE A 117 8.32 -16.26 4.08
CA ILE A 117 7.51 -15.02 4.08
C ILE A 117 6.89 -14.81 5.47
N ILE A 118 6.34 -15.87 6.06
CA ILE A 118 5.76 -15.82 7.42
C ILE A 118 6.84 -15.39 8.42
N ASN A 119 8.00 -16.04 8.41
CA ASN A 119 9.10 -15.74 9.33
C ASN A 119 9.57 -14.28 9.19
N ALA A 120 9.74 -13.81 7.96
CA ALA A 120 10.14 -12.42 7.69
C ALA A 120 9.11 -11.40 8.21
N LEU A 121 7.82 -11.72 8.12
CA LEU A 121 6.76 -10.84 8.62
C LEU A 121 6.64 -10.92 10.15
N ASN A 122 6.87 -12.09 10.75
CA ASN A 122 6.92 -12.26 12.20
C ASN A 122 8.09 -11.48 12.81
N ASP A 123 9.26 -11.45 12.15
CA ASP A 123 10.40 -10.64 12.61
C ASP A 123 10.03 -9.15 12.77
N PHE A 124 9.16 -8.61 11.92
CA PHE A 124 8.67 -7.24 12.09
C PHE A 124 7.72 -7.12 13.30
N LEU A 125 6.80 -8.08 13.48
CA LEU A 125 5.88 -8.10 14.63
C LEU A 125 6.66 -8.16 15.95
N ASP A 126 7.65 -9.03 16.05
CA ASP A 126 8.53 -9.20 17.22
C ASP A 126 9.32 -7.93 17.56
N ASN A 127 9.50 -7.04 16.58
CA ASN A 127 10.16 -5.76 16.75
C ASN A 127 9.19 -4.56 16.87
N GLY A 128 7.90 -4.83 17.14
CA GLY A 128 6.88 -3.81 17.43
C GLY A 128 6.27 -3.14 16.20
N TYR A 129 6.57 -3.61 14.99
CA TYR A 129 5.93 -3.14 13.77
C TYR A 129 4.72 -4.00 13.41
N ILE A 130 3.78 -3.43 12.67
CA ILE A 130 2.64 -4.16 12.08
C ILE A 130 2.84 -4.23 10.56
N PRO A 131 3.26 -5.37 10.02
CA PRO A 131 3.43 -5.52 8.59
C PRO A 131 2.08 -5.65 7.87
N ILE A 132 1.95 -4.91 6.77
CA ILE A 132 0.88 -5.02 5.78
C ILE A 132 1.50 -5.68 4.55
N LEU A 133 1.10 -6.90 4.24
CA LEU A 133 1.55 -7.58 3.02
C LEU A 133 0.86 -6.94 1.80
N ALA A 134 1.66 -6.32 0.94
CA ALA A 134 1.17 -5.65 -0.26
C ALA A 134 0.75 -6.66 -1.34
N HIS A 135 -0.39 -6.40 -1.94
CA HIS A 135 -0.97 -7.07 -3.13
C HIS A 135 -0.71 -8.60 -3.23
N PRO A 136 -1.03 -9.39 -2.16
CA PRO A 136 -0.79 -10.84 -2.12
C PRO A 136 -1.45 -11.62 -3.25
N GLU A 137 -2.46 -11.07 -3.88
CA GLU A 137 -3.15 -11.69 -5.01
C GLU A 137 -2.26 -11.86 -6.26
N PHE A 138 -1.14 -11.14 -6.32
CA PHE A 138 -0.15 -11.29 -7.40
C PHE A 138 0.89 -12.37 -7.13
N TYR A 139 0.97 -12.93 -5.91
CA TYR A 139 1.89 -14.02 -5.60
C TYR A 139 1.34 -15.36 -6.09
N ILE A 140 1.56 -15.65 -7.38
CA ILE A 140 0.91 -16.76 -8.11
C ILE A 140 1.18 -18.12 -7.46
N ASN A 141 2.38 -18.34 -6.93
CA ASN A 141 2.82 -19.60 -6.34
C ASN A 141 2.22 -19.85 -4.93
N TYR A 142 1.58 -18.84 -4.31
CA TYR A 142 1.15 -18.90 -2.91
C TYR A 142 -0.35 -18.75 -2.73
N ARG A 143 -1.16 -19.09 -3.75
CA ARG A 143 -2.62 -18.91 -3.74
C ARG A 143 -3.38 -19.94 -2.91
N ASN A 144 -2.74 -20.52 -1.89
CA ASN A 144 -3.44 -21.28 -0.85
C ASN A 144 -4.01 -20.31 0.20
N ILE A 145 -5.31 -20.38 0.45
CA ILE A 145 -6.00 -19.47 1.38
C ILE A 145 -5.54 -19.66 2.82
N ASP A 146 -5.17 -20.88 3.21
CA ASP A 146 -4.75 -21.20 4.59
C ASP A 146 -3.44 -20.49 4.95
N ASN A 147 -2.57 -20.26 3.96
CA ASN A 147 -1.37 -19.43 4.14
C ASN A 147 -1.73 -18.03 4.65
N TYR A 148 -2.78 -17.42 4.10
CA TYR A 148 -3.20 -16.05 4.46
C TYR A 148 -4.00 -16.03 5.76
N ARG A 149 -4.72 -17.09 6.09
CA ARG A 149 -5.33 -17.28 7.43
C ARG A 149 -4.24 -17.31 8.50
N LYS A 150 -3.19 -18.11 8.30
CA LYS A 150 -2.03 -18.18 9.20
C LYS A 150 -1.35 -16.80 9.38
N LEU A 151 -1.16 -16.02 8.30
CA LEU A 151 -0.65 -14.66 8.41
C LEU A 151 -1.54 -13.77 9.27
N LYS A 152 -2.86 -13.84 9.08
CA LYS A 152 -3.83 -13.07 9.88
C LYS A 152 -3.81 -13.47 11.36
N GLU A 153 -3.73 -14.76 11.66
CA GLU A 153 -3.62 -15.30 13.03
C GLU A 153 -2.36 -14.77 13.73
N ASN A 154 -1.27 -14.56 13.00
CA ASN A 154 -0.04 -13.96 13.52
C ASN A 154 -0.11 -12.43 13.69
N GLY A 155 -1.16 -11.75 13.20
CA GLY A 155 -1.28 -10.29 13.29
C GLY A 155 -0.81 -9.52 12.04
N VAL A 156 -0.46 -10.22 10.96
CA VAL A 156 -0.13 -9.59 9.67
C VAL A 156 -1.40 -9.09 8.99
N LEU A 157 -1.35 -7.88 8.43
CA LEU A 157 -2.46 -7.30 7.68
C LEU A 157 -2.28 -7.49 6.17
N LEU A 158 -3.38 -7.54 5.43
CA LEU A 158 -3.36 -7.77 3.98
C LEU A 158 -3.95 -6.57 3.22
N GLN A 159 -3.18 -6.05 2.25
CA GLN A 159 -3.65 -5.02 1.32
C GLN A 159 -3.74 -5.61 -0.10
N ILE A 160 -4.89 -5.49 -0.75
CA ILE A 160 -5.08 -5.85 -2.15
C ILE A 160 -5.29 -4.62 -3.03
N ASP A 161 -4.95 -4.75 -4.32
CA ASP A 161 -5.18 -3.68 -5.29
C ASP A 161 -6.65 -3.60 -5.71
N GLY A 162 -7.19 -2.39 -5.79
CA GLY A 162 -8.53 -2.16 -6.31
C GLY A 162 -8.73 -2.69 -7.73
N THR A 163 -7.68 -2.67 -8.56
CA THR A 163 -7.69 -3.22 -9.92
C THR A 163 -7.93 -4.73 -9.95
N SER A 164 -7.58 -5.44 -8.88
CA SER A 164 -7.78 -6.88 -8.73
C SER A 164 -9.23 -7.27 -8.46
N LEU A 165 -10.07 -6.31 -8.08
CA LEU A 165 -11.50 -6.54 -7.88
C LEU A 165 -12.35 -6.23 -9.12
N ILE A 166 -11.76 -5.58 -10.13
CA ILE A 166 -12.41 -5.19 -11.38
C ILE A 166 -11.74 -5.86 -12.59
N ASN A 167 -12.21 -5.57 -13.82
CA ASN A 167 -11.71 -6.24 -15.02
C ASN A 167 -10.39 -5.62 -15.56
N LYS A 168 -9.45 -5.27 -14.64
CA LYS A 168 -8.13 -4.69 -14.99
C LYS A 168 -6.94 -5.61 -14.64
N SER A 169 -7.19 -6.77 -14.09
CA SER A 169 -6.18 -7.80 -13.79
C SER A 169 -6.53 -9.16 -14.38
N SER A 170 -5.62 -10.13 -14.34
CA SER A 170 -5.85 -11.48 -14.88
C SER A 170 -7.04 -12.18 -14.20
N PHE A 171 -7.68 -13.11 -14.88
CA PHE A 171 -8.79 -13.90 -14.30
C PHE A 171 -8.39 -14.61 -13.00
N LYS A 172 -7.20 -15.21 -12.98
CA LYS A 172 -6.68 -15.94 -11.80
C LYS A 172 -6.46 -15.00 -10.62
N THR A 173 -5.87 -13.81 -10.86
CA THR A 173 -5.67 -12.76 -9.84
C THR A 173 -6.99 -12.27 -9.28
N ARG A 174 -7.96 -11.94 -10.15
CA ARG A 174 -9.31 -11.51 -9.72
C ARG A 174 -10.05 -12.56 -8.90
N ARG A 175 -9.95 -13.84 -9.33
CA ARG A 175 -10.59 -14.95 -8.59
C ARG A 175 -10.01 -15.07 -7.20
N PHE A 176 -8.69 -14.94 -7.05
CA PHE A 176 -8.03 -15.03 -5.75
C PHE A 176 -8.32 -13.81 -4.88
N ALA A 177 -8.25 -12.57 -5.41
CA ALA A 177 -8.64 -11.37 -4.67
C ALA A 177 -10.08 -11.44 -4.15
N LYS A 178 -11.03 -11.92 -4.98
CA LYS A 178 -12.41 -12.15 -4.54
C LYS A 178 -12.53 -13.21 -3.44
N LYS A 179 -11.69 -14.26 -3.48
CA LYS A 179 -11.65 -15.27 -2.43
C LYS A 179 -11.18 -14.66 -1.11
N LEU A 180 -10.11 -13.85 -1.13
CA LEU A 180 -9.64 -13.12 0.06
C LEU A 180 -10.73 -12.20 0.65
N ILE A 181 -11.45 -11.46 -0.19
CA ILE A 181 -12.60 -10.62 0.24
C ILE A 181 -13.71 -11.47 0.88
N LYS A 182 -14.10 -12.60 0.23
CA LYS A 182 -15.16 -13.48 0.72
C LYS A 182 -14.82 -14.08 2.10
N GLU A 183 -13.57 -14.44 2.29
CA GLU A 183 -13.04 -15.00 3.55
C GLU A 183 -12.75 -13.91 4.62
N ARG A 184 -13.04 -12.64 4.34
CA ARG A 184 -12.79 -11.50 5.26
C ARG A 184 -11.32 -11.35 5.69
N LEU A 185 -10.38 -11.74 4.85
CA LEU A 185 -8.95 -11.68 5.15
C LEU A 185 -8.30 -10.35 4.77
N VAL A 186 -8.99 -9.52 3.98
CA VAL A 186 -8.47 -8.24 3.50
C VAL A 186 -8.72 -7.16 4.54
N ASP A 187 -7.66 -6.43 4.90
CA ASP A 187 -7.72 -5.28 5.79
C ASP A 187 -7.77 -3.96 5.02
N PHE A 188 -7.10 -3.89 3.88
CA PHE A 188 -6.99 -2.67 3.08
C PHE A 188 -7.20 -2.96 1.60
N VAL A 189 -7.90 -2.05 0.94
CA VAL A 189 -7.89 -1.97 -0.53
C VAL A 189 -7.29 -0.62 -0.90
N ALA A 190 -6.25 -0.64 -1.72
CA ALA A 190 -5.53 0.55 -2.15
C ALA A 190 -5.47 0.67 -3.68
N SER A 191 -5.00 1.80 -4.18
CA SER A 191 -4.94 2.03 -5.62
C SER A 191 -3.74 1.38 -6.28
N ASP A 192 -2.61 1.36 -5.59
CA ASP A 192 -1.29 1.05 -6.13
C ASP A 192 -1.07 1.82 -7.43
N THR A 193 -1.46 3.12 -7.43
CA THR A 193 -1.42 3.91 -8.65
C THR A 193 0.01 4.24 -9.06
N HIS A 194 0.34 3.86 -10.29
CA HIS A 194 1.57 4.20 -10.99
C HIS A 194 1.33 5.28 -12.05
N CYS A 195 0.26 6.06 -11.85
CA CYS A 195 -0.13 7.10 -12.80
C CYS A 195 -0.35 6.57 -14.23
N THR A 196 -0.89 5.38 -14.37
CA THR A 196 -1.22 4.71 -15.64
C THR A 196 -2.72 4.49 -15.78
N LYS A 197 -3.21 4.26 -17.02
CA LYS A 197 -4.62 3.93 -17.26
C LYS A 197 -5.07 2.61 -16.60
N LYS A 198 -4.14 1.73 -16.23
CA LYS A 198 -4.46 0.46 -15.57
C LYS A 198 -4.66 0.67 -14.07
N ARG A 199 -3.75 1.42 -13.42
CA ARG A 199 -3.75 1.69 -11.98
C ARG A 199 -4.07 3.16 -11.77
N ASP A 200 -5.32 3.48 -11.51
CA ASP A 200 -5.86 4.84 -11.36
C ASP A 200 -6.91 4.89 -10.26
N TYR A 201 -7.23 6.08 -9.79
CA TYR A 201 -8.22 6.28 -8.72
C TYR A 201 -9.67 5.96 -9.14
N LYS A 202 -10.00 6.04 -10.44
CA LYS A 202 -11.29 5.57 -10.94
C LYS A 202 -11.46 4.06 -10.75
N SER A 203 -10.37 3.32 -10.84
CA SER A 203 -10.37 1.88 -10.58
C SER A 203 -10.60 1.57 -9.10
N LEU A 204 -9.99 2.33 -8.19
CA LEU A 204 -10.23 2.21 -6.76
C LEU A 204 -11.70 2.49 -6.42
N LYS A 205 -12.29 3.55 -6.99
CA LYS A 205 -13.72 3.87 -6.81
C LYS A 205 -14.64 2.75 -7.32
N LYS A 206 -14.35 2.18 -8.50
CA LYS A 206 -15.12 1.06 -9.04
C LYS A 206 -15.00 -0.19 -8.16
N ALA A 207 -13.84 -0.44 -7.58
CA ALA A 207 -13.64 -1.52 -6.63
C ALA A 207 -14.47 -1.31 -5.36
N TYR A 208 -14.45 -0.10 -4.78
CA TYR A 208 -15.28 0.27 -3.63
C TYR A 208 -16.76 0.03 -3.92
N ASP A 209 -17.27 0.57 -5.04
CA ASP A 209 -18.69 0.42 -5.40
C ASP A 209 -19.09 -1.05 -5.59
N LYS A 210 -18.17 -1.87 -6.06
CA LYS A 210 -18.41 -3.30 -6.24
C LYS A 210 -18.48 -4.05 -4.91
N VAL A 211 -17.56 -3.78 -3.98
CA VAL A 211 -17.61 -4.40 -2.63
C VAL A 211 -18.82 -3.88 -1.86
N LYS A 212 -19.11 -2.57 -1.94
CA LYS A 212 -20.27 -1.93 -1.30
C LYS A 212 -21.60 -2.57 -1.69
N LYS A 213 -21.75 -3.03 -2.94
CA LYS A 213 -22.96 -3.73 -3.40
C LYS A 213 -23.14 -5.09 -2.73
N ILE A 214 -22.06 -5.71 -2.27
CA ILE A 214 -22.07 -7.02 -1.61
C ILE A 214 -22.21 -6.82 -0.09
N ASP A 215 -21.39 -5.94 0.46
CA ASP A 215 -21.36 -5.61 1.88
C ASP A 215 -20.88 -4.17 2.08
N LYS A 216 -21.81 -3.29 2.45
CA LYS A 216 -21.55 -1.85 2.65
C LYS A 216 -20.60 -1.62 3.85
N ASN A 217 -20.82 -2.34 4.93
CA ASN A 217 -20.03 -2.15 6.15
C ASN A 217 -18.59 -2.58 5.94
N TYR A 218 -18.39 -3.76 5.35
CA TYR A 218 -17.06 -4.25 5.03
C TYR A 218 -16.32 -3.35 4.01
N ALA A 219 -17.04 -2.82 3.01
CA ALA A 219 -16.45 -1.85 2.09
C ALA A 219 -15.96 -0.60 2.82
N ASN A 220 -16.73 -0.05 3.76
CA ASN A 220 -16.28 1.10 4.55
C ASN A 220 -15.05 0.78 5.40
N ILE A 221 -15.02 -0.40 6.05
CA ILE A 221 -13.89 -0.84 6.86
C ILE A 221 -12.60 -0.86 6.02
N ILE A 222 -12.59 -1.59 4.88
CA ILE A 222 -11.36 -1.86 4.13
C ILE A 222 -10.94 -0.74 3.15
N PHE A 223 -11.77 0.28 2.91
CA PHE A 223 -11.44 1.43 2.05
C PHE A 223 -11.35 2.76 2.80
N CYS A 224 -11.76 2.81 4.07
CA CYS A 224 -11.87 4.06 4.82
C CYS A 224 -11.43 3.95 6.28
N GLU A 225 -12.02 3.02 7.05
CA GLU A 225 -11.93 3.04 8.51
C GLU A 225 -10.57 2.53 9.01
N ASN A 226 -10.11 1.37 8.53
CA ASN A 226 -8.81 0.81 8.91
C ASN A 226 -7.65 1.73 8.55
N GLN A 227 -7.76 2.48 7.45
CA GLN A 227 -6.75 3.44 7.02
C GLN A 227 -6.63 4.65 7.96
N LEU A 228 -7.67 4.97 8.75
CA LEU A 228 -7.61 6.07 9.72
C LEU A 228 -6.54 5.84 10.78
N GLU A 229 -6.29 4.60 11.18
CA GLU A 229 -5.23 4.27 12.13
C GLU A 229 -3.84 4.65 11.61
N ILE A 230 -3.62 4.49 10.29
CA ILE A 230 -2.34 4.82 9.65
C ILE A 230 -2.14 6.34 9.56
N VAL A 231 -3.17 7.08 9.16
CA VAL A 231 -3.06 8.53 8.92
C VAL A 231 -3.34 9.37 10.16
N GLY A 232 -3.87 8.77 11.24
CA GLY A 232 -4.14 9.42 12.53
C GLY A 232 -3.06 9.17 13.59
N GLU A 233 -2.30 8.08 13.50
CA GLU A 233 -1.22 7.75 14.43
C GLU A 233 0.10 8.37 14.01
N ILE A 234 0.72 9.17 14.89
CA ILE A 234 2.15 9.52 14.82
C ILE A 234 2.84 8.76 15.94
N TRP A 235 3.70 7.83 15.58
CA TRP A 235 4.50 7.08 16.56
C TRP A 235 5.53 8.01 17.22
N LYS A 236 5.35 8.32 18.50
CA LYS A 236 6.14 9.30 19.23
C LYS A 236 7.62 8.93 19.42
N ASP A 237 7.97 7.66 19.29
CA ASP A 237 9.34 7.17 19.47
C ASP A 237 10.29 7.46 18.29
N GLN A 238 9.80 8.14 17.24
CA GLN A 238 10.58 8.49 16.06
C GLN A 238 10.88 10.00 15.90
N LEU A 239 10.58 10.80 16.92
CA LEU A 239 10.92 12.22 16.95
C LEU A 239 12.30 12.47 17.55
#